data_05935a4decbe1554ec7f31a065fd65c9
#
_entry.id   05935a4decbe1554ec7f31a065fd65c9
#
_cell.length_a   1.000
_cell.length_b   1.000
_cell.length_c   1.000
_cell.angle_alpha   90.00
_cell.angle_beta   90.00
_cell.angle_gamma   90.00
#
_symmetry.space_group_name_H-M   'P 1'
#
loop_
_entity.id
_entity.type
_entity.pdbx_description
1 polymer ?
#
loop_
_entity_poly.entity_id
_entity_poly.type
_entity_poly.pdbx_seq_one_letter_code
_entity_poly.pdbx_strand_id
1 'polypeptide(L)'
;MSVLGTQALTLSDYKKRINPDGTTAFIIEALEKVNPITQDARWKEGNLPTGNVTTIRTSLPTPSIRKINRGIKRSKSTTKQVQDTCIILEDRSSVDIELLALQKDKEGFRRSEDAAFVQGFADVVAANMFYGSTDDNPDTFNGLSVRYNTLTDGGNGTAGHQVISAGTAGTDTNTSIYIVGWGTQATCGIYPKNSAMGLQHRDLGEQTVTDSEGREYQALQSLFTWKAGLAVQNIRANALVRNIDVTKLKTAANKQAIIELSLIHI
;
A
#
# COMPACT_ATOMS: atom_id res chain seq x y z
N MET A 1 -15.04 23.72 -28.55
CA MET A 1 -14.39 23.86 -27.22
C MET A 1 -13.15 22.97 -27.23
N SER A 2 -11.98 23.58 -27.13
CA SER A 2 -10.74 22.82 -26.99
C SER A 2 -10.81 21.98 -25.70
N VAL A 3 -10.73 20.67 -25.80
CA VAL A 3 -10.62 19.79 -24.65
C VAL A 3 -9.20 19.99 -24.13
N LEU A 4 -9.04 20.81 -23.12
CA LEU A 4 -7.80 20.94 -22.37
C LEU A 4 -7.52 19.59 -21.69
N GLY A 5 -6.34 19.03 -21.97
CA GLY A 5 -5.96 17.73 -21.39
C GLY A 5 -6.01 17.76 -19.86
N THR A 6 -6.37 16.63 -19.27
CA THR A 6 -6.49 16.44 -17.80
C THR A 6 -5.15 16.42 -17.06
N GLN A 7 -4.02 16.56 -17.78
CA GLN A 7 -2.67 16.32 -17.26
C GLN A 7 -1.91 17.59 -16.85
N ALA A 8 -2.45 18.78 -17.08
CA ALA A 8 -1.82 20.04 -16.71
C ALA A 8 -2.84 21.02 -16.15
N LEU A 9 -2.40 21.87 -15.22
CA LEU A 9 -3.21 22.92 -14.62
C LEU A 9 -3.62 23.95 -15.68
N THR A 10 -4.91 24.23 -15.74
CA THR A 10 -5.47 25.21 -16.65
C THR A 10 -5.66 26.58 -15.98
N LEU A 11 -5.80 27.65 -16.77
CA LEU A 11 -6.14 28.97 -16.24
C LEU A 11 -7.48 28.98 -15.47
N SER A 12 -8.40 28.07 -15.80
CA SER A 12 -9.66 27.89 -15.06
C SER A 12 -9.41 27.30 -13.66
N ASP A 13 -8.49 26.33 -13.56
CA ASP A 13 -8.12 25.74 -12.28
C ASP A 13 -7.34 26.72 -11.41
N TYR A 14 -6.46 27.50 -12.05
CA TYR A 14 -5.76 28.61 -11.42
C TYR A 14 -6.75 29.60 -10.76
N LYS A 15 -7.77 30.09 -11.50
CA LYS A 15 -8.75 31.02 -10.96
C LYS A 15 -9.51 30.50 -9.74
N LYS A 16 -9.66 29.19 -9.60
CA LYS A 16 -10.29 28.55 -8.43
C LYS A 16 -9.39 28.49 -7.21
N ARG A 17 -8.07 28.65 -7.39
CA ARG A 17 -7.06 28.53 -6.34
C ARG A 17 -6.53 29.88 -5.84
N ILE A 18 -7.14 30.97 -6.25
CA ILE A 18 -6.71 32.33 -5.90
C ILE A 18 -7.85 33.11 -5.27
N ASN A 19 -7.53 33.81 -4.21
CA ASN A 19 -8.39 34.80 -3.60
C ASN A 19 -8.48 36.08 -4.46
N PRO A 20 -9.50 36.91 -4.30
CA PRO A 20 -9.65 38.18 -5.03
C PRO A 20 -8.49 39.17 -4.82
N ASP A 21 -7.71 39.01 -3.73
CA ASP A 21 -6.53 39.83 -3.40
C ASP A 21 -5.25 39.32 -4.08
N GLY A 22 -5.33 38.23 -4.87
CA GLY A 22 -4.22 37.63 -5.59
C GLY A 22 -3.30 36.75 -4.72
N THR A 23 -3.72 36.40 -3.50
CA THR A 23 -3.02 35.40 -2.66
C THR A 23 -3.53 34.00 -2.98
N THR A 24 -2.68 32.96 -2.73
CA THR A 24 -3.10 31.57 -2.86
C THR A 24 -4.24 31.28 -1.88
N ALA A 25 -5.37 30.76 -2.38
CA ALA A 25 -6.48 30.37 -1.54
C ALA A 25 -6.07 29.22 -0.61
N PHE A 26 -6.56 29.26 0.62
CA PHE A 26 -6.43 28.10 1.53
C PHE A 26 -7.31 26.96 0.98
N ILE A 27 -6.66 25.91 0.53
CA ILE A 27 -7.34 24.72 0.02
C ILE A 27 -7.71 23.85 1.21
N ILE A 28 -9.01 23.61 1.41
CA ILE A 28 -9.48 22.64 2.38
C ILE A 28 -9.35 21.26 1.74
N GLU A 29 -8.44 20.45 2.23
CA GLU A 29 -8.21 19.08 1.75
C GLU A 29 -9.36 18.15 2.17
N ALA A 30 -10.52 18.30 1.51
CA ALA A 30 -11.69 17.46 1.78
C ALA A 30 -11.49 15.99 1.39
N LEU A 31 -10.51 15.72 0.53
CA LEU A 31 -10.16 14.38 0.03
C LEU A 31 -8.97 13.78 0.79
N GLU A 32 -8.39 14.51 1.74
CA GLU A 32 -7.27 13.99 2.52
C GLU A 32 -7.70 12.74 3.29
N LYS A 33 -7.11 11.62 2.91
CA LYS A 33 -7.25 10.36 3.62
C LYS A 33 -6.02 10.16 4.47
N VAL A 34 -6.21 10.07 5.77
CA VAL A 34 -5.14 9.65 6.67
C VAL A 34 -4.90 8.15 6.45
N ASN A 35 -3.75 7.79 5.88
CA ASN A 35 -3.34 6.41 5.65
C ASN A 35 -2.33 5.97 6.73
N PRO A 36 -2.77 5.62 7.94
CA PRO A 36 -1.87 5.27 9.03
C PRO A 36 -1.00 4.05 8.72
N ILE A 37 -1.46 3.16 7.82
CA ILE A 37 -0.71 1.94 7.46
C ILE A 37 0.69 2.24 6.92
N THR A 38 0.86 3.31 6.16
CA THR A 38 2.17 3.69 5.60
C THR A 38 3.13 4.24 6.66
N GLN A 39 2.58 4.83 7.73
CA GLN A 39 3.33 5.36 8.87
C GLN A 39 3.66 4.26 9.89
N ASP A 40 2.69 3.37 10.17
CA ASP A 40 2.84 2.27 11.13
C ASP A 40 3.71 1.14 10.60
N ALA A 41 3.78 0.96 9.28
CA ALA A 41 4.57 -0.07 8.65
C ALA A 41 6.06 0.09 8.96
N ARG A 42 6.68 -0.99 9.44
CA ARG A 42 8.15 -1.09 9.56
C ARG A 42 8.74 -1.27 8.17
N TRP A 43 9.52 -0.30 7.72
CA TRP A 43 10.21 -0.39 6.43
C TRP A 43 11.58 -1.04 6.58
N LYS A 44 11.93 -1.94 5.65
CA LYS A 44 13.17 -2.69 5.62
C LYS A 44 13.72 -2.74 4.20
N GLU A 45 15.04 -2.65 4.07
CA GLU A 45 15.71 -2.92 2.81
C GLU A 45 15.57 -4.38 2.41
N GLY A 46 15.16 -4.64 1.18
CA GLY A 46 15.10 -5.97 0.59
C GLY A 46 16.50 -6.55 0.34
N ASN A 47 16.59 -7.85 0.20
CA ASN A 47 17.85 -8.54 -0.12
C ASN A 47 18.11 -8.67 -1.63
N LEU A 48 17.12 -8.30 -2.46
CA LEU A 48 17.22 -8.28 -3.91
C LEU A 48 16.97 -6.87 -4.47
N PRO A 49 17.51 -6.56 -5.67
CA PRO A 49 17.21 -5.32 -6.38
C PRO A 49 15.72 -5.16 -6.76
N THR A 50 14.98 -6.25 -6.84
CA THR A 50 13.55 -6.29 -7.23
C THR A 50 12.62 -6.56 -6.05
N GLY A 51 13.15 -6.80 -4.84
CA GLY A 51 12.32 -7.13 -3.70
C GLY A 51 13.06 -7.87 -2.59
N ASN A 52 12.41 -8.87 -2.00
CA ASN A 52 12.94 -9.65 -0.89
C ASN A 52 12.64 -11.14 -1.03
N VAL A 53 13.61 -11.99 -0.74
CA VAL A 53 13.42 -13.44 -0.63
C VAL A 53 13.52 -13.85 0.83
N THR A 54 12.52 -14.58 1.30
CA THR A 54 12.45 -15.10 2.65
C THR A 54 12.33 -16.62 2.62
N THR A 55 13.14 -17.32 3.41
CA THR A 55 13.02 -18.77 3.59
C THR A 55 12.15 -19.06 4.81
N ILE A 56 11.00 -19.65 4.59
CA ILE A 56 10.01 -19.99 5.62
C ILE A 56 10.06 -21.49 5.88
N ARG A 57 10.03 -21.90 7.14
CA ARG A 57 9.90 -23.31 7.52
C ARG A 57 8.44 -23.73 7.41
N THR A 58 8.16 -24.75 6.58
CA THR A 58 6.81 -25.25 6.31
C THR A 58 6.42 -26.45 7.16
N SER A 59 7.39 -27.23 7.66
CA SER A 59 7.10 -28.34 8.57
C SER A 59 8.20 -28.54 9.61
N LEU A 60 7.80 -29.02 10.76
CA LEU A 60 8.69 -29.43 11.82
C LEU A 60 8.89 -30.96 11.79
N PRO A 61 10.07 -31.49 12.23
CA PRO A 61 10.25 -32.91 12.39
C PRO A 61 9.34 -33.43 13.51
N THR A 62 8.78 -34.63 13.31
CA THR A 62 7.91 -35.28 14.30
C THR A 62 8.77 -36.33 15.05
N PRO A 63 9.13 -36.09 16.34
CA PRO A 63 9.85 -37.07 17.12
C PRO A 63 8.97 -38.27 17.41
N SER A 64 9.59 -39.47 17.48
CA SER A 64 8.90 -40.73 17.80
C SER A 64 9.37 -41.25 19.15
N ILE A 65 8.47 -41.85 19.91
CA ILE A 65 8.82 -42.55 21.17
C ILE A 65 9.60 -43.80 20.82
N ARG A 66 10.83 -43.89 21.32
CA ARG A 66 11.68 -45.07 21.13
C ARG A 66 11.36 -46.17 22.16
N LYS A 67 11.14 -47.38 21.67
CA LYS A 67 11.12 -48.57 22.51
C LYS A 67 12.53 -49.13 22.67
N ILE A 68 12.80 -49.75 23.81
CA ILE A 68 14.07 -50.45 24.07
C ILE A 68 14.30 -51.50 22.98
N ASN A 69 15.51 -51.57 22.46
CA ASN A 69 15.94 -52.49 21.39
C ASN A 69 15.22 -52.31 20.03
N ARG A 70 14.57 -51.14 19.78
CA ARG A 70 13.99 -50.80 18.46
C ARG A 70 14.54 -49.47 17.94
N GLY A 71 14.70 -49.39 16.62
CA GLY A 71 15.05 -48.15 15.93
C GLY A 71 13.89 -47.16 15.90
N ILE A 72 14.18 -45.91 15.54
CA ILE A 72 13.20 -44.84 15.31
C ILE A 72 13.12 -44.50 13.84
N LYS A 73 11.95 -44.05 13.40
CA LYS A 73 11.76 -43.45 12.05
C LYS A 73 12.40 -42.06 12.05
N ARG A 74 13.23 -41.79 11.03
CA ARG A 74 13.83 -40.47 10.86
C ARG A 74 12.79 -39.50 10.27
N SER A 75 12.77 -38.29 10.77
CA SER A 75 11.98 -37.17 10.24
C SER A 75 12.88 -35.98 9.94
N LYS A 76 12.44 -35.09 9.06
CA LYS A 76 13.16 -33.85 8.69
C LYS A 76 12.21 -32.67 8.70
N SER A 77 12.75 -31.47 8.87
CA SER A 77 12.01 -30.21 8.57
C SER A 77 12.04 -29.91 7.08
N THR A 78 11.03 -29.21 6.59
CA THR A 78 10.98 -28.68 5.22
C THR A 78 10.92 -27.16 5.25
N THR A 79 11.51 -26.55 4.23
CA THR A 79 11.53 -25.09 4.05
C THR A 79 11.05 -24.75 2.65
N LYS A 80 10.49 -23.55 2.48
CA LYS A 80 10.09 -22.96 1.20
C LYS A 80 10.64 -21.55 1.11
N GLN A 81 11.12 -21.16 -0.06
CA GLN A 81 11.44 -19.77 -0.35
C GLN A 81 10.19 -19.05 -0.87
N VAL A 82 9.96 -17.86 -0.35
CA VAL A 82 8.91 -16.93 -0.80
C VAL A 82 9.60 -15.66 -1.27
N GLN A 83 9.27 -15.23 -2.46
CA GLN A 83 9.77 -13.99 -3.05
C GLN A 83 8.65 -12.94 -3.02
N ASP A 84 8.98 -11.78 -2.46
CA ASP A 84 8.13 -10.61 -2.43
C ASP A 84 8.73 -9.55 -3.34
N THR A 85 7.91 -8.97 -4.21
CA THR A 85 8.32 -7.96 -5.21
C THR A 85 8.07 -6.55 -4.70
N CYS A 86 8.80 -5.57 -5.28
CA CYS A 86 8.58 -4.16 -5.08
C CYS A 86 8.10 -3.52 -6.37
N ILE A 87 7.24 -2.52 -6.25
CA ILE A 87 6.80 -1.66 -7.34
C ILE A 87 7.63 -0.38 -7.38
N ILE A 88 7.62 0.27 -8.54
CA ILE A 88 8.15 1.62 -8.74
C ILE A 88 6.95 2.50 -9.12
N LEU A 89 6.61 3.44 -8.25
CA LEU A 89 5.67 4.49 -8.54
C LEU A 89 6.43 5.74 -8.94
N GLU A 90 6.06 6.35 -10.04
CA GLU A 90 6.65 7.60 -10.52
C GLU A 90 5.57 8.50 -11.09
N ASP A 91 5.61 9.79 -10.73
CA ASP A 91 4.74 10.80 -11.30
C ASP A 91 5.45 12.16 -11.29
N ARG A 92 4.96 13.09 -12.11
CA ARG A 92 5.53 14.42 -12.30
C ARG A 92 4.48 15.50 -12.09
N SER A 93 4.74 16.38 -11.13
CA SER A 93 4.04 17.66 -11.04
C SER A 93 4.63 18.60 -12.08
N SER A 94 3.77 19.26 -12.86
CA SER A 94 4.17 20.19 -13.92
C SER A 94 3.31 21.46 -13.85
N VAL A 95 3.95 22.59 -13.64
CA VAL A 95 3.27 23.89 -13.56
C VAL A 95 3.87 24.84 -14.60
N ASP A 96 3.04 25.37 -15.47
CA ASP A 96 3.42 26.33 -16.51
C ASP A 96 4.04 27.58 -15.90
N ILE A 97 5.15 28.06 -16.47
CA ILE A 97 5.89 29.23 -15.99
C ILE A 97 5.03 30.49 -16.10
N GLU A 98 4.26 30.63 -17.16
CA GLU A 98 3.37 31.79 -17.34
C GLU A 98 2.27 31.80 -16.28
N LEU A 99 1.77 30.61 -15.88
CA LEU A 99 0.82 30.48 -14.79
C LEU A 99 1.44 30.91 -13.45
N LEU A 100 2.68 30.51 -13.20
CA LEU A 100 3.42 30.93 -12.02
C LEU A 100 3.75 32.42 -12.01
N ALA A 101 3.96 33.03 -13.18
CA ALA A 101 4.22 34.47 -13.29
C ALA A 101 3.06 35.33 -12.80
N LEU A 102 1.83 34.80 -12.85
CA LEU A 102 0.63 35.46 -12.33
C LEU A 102 0.53 35.42 -10.80
N GLN A 103 1.36 34.59 -10.11
CA GLN A 103 1.32 34.42 -8.67
C GLN A 103 2.26 35.37 -7.93
N LYS A 104 1.79 35.89 -6.78
CA LYS A 104 2.64 36.63 -5.83
C LYS A 104 3.58 35.68 -5.07
N ASP A 105 3.07 34.50 -4.68
CA ASP A 105 3.82 33.44 -4.00
C ASP A 105 3.90 32.19 -4.91
N LYS A 106 4.95 32.16 -5.72
CA LYS A 106 5.20 31.07 -6.67
C LYS A 106 5.55 29.76 -5.98
N GLU A 107 6.31 29.83 -4.90
CA GLU A 107 6.74 28.63 -4.15
C GLU A 107 5.59 28.02 -3.35
N GLY A 108 4.76 28.85 -2.73
CA GLY A 108 3.57 28.38 -2.01
C GLY A 108 2.57 27.68 -2.91
N PHE A 109 2.36 28.24 -4.11
CA PHE A 109 1.48 27.62 -5.12
C PHE A 109 2.02 26.26 -5.57
N ARG A 110 3.32 26.17 -5.91
CA ARG A 110 3.96 24.91 -6.30
C ARG A 110 3.90 23.87 -5.18
N ARG A 111 4.17 24.29 -3.94
CA ARG A 111 4.12 23.42 -2.76
C ARG A 111 2.72 22.85 -2.49
N SER A 112 1.68 23.67 -2.72
CA SER A 112 0.29 23.22 -2.61
C SER A 112 -0.05 22.16 -3.67
N GLU A 113 0.46 22.29 -4.90
CA GLU A 113 0.28 21.27 -5.93
C GLU A 113 1.03 19.99 -5.58
N ASP A 114 2.29 20.11 -5.20
CA ASP A 114 3.16 18.98 -4.83
C ASP A 114 2.59 18.17 -3.65
N ALA A 115 1.89 18.80 -2.70
CA ALA A 115 1.22 18.14 -1.59
C ALA A 115 0.14 17.15 -2.06
N ALA A 116 -0.60 17.48 -3.11
CA ALA A 116 -1.61 16.58 -3.67
C ALA A 116 -0.98 15.31 -4.27
N PHE A 117 0.19 15.44 -4.91
CA PHE A 117 0.94 14.27 -5.41
C PHE A 117 1.42 13.37 -4.26
N VAL A 118 1.95 13.95 -3.19
CA VAL A 118 2.38 13.19 -2.00
C VAL A 118 1.23 12.36 -1.43
N GLN A 119 0.03 12.95 -1.32
CA GLN A 119 -1.17 12.25 -0.85
C GLN A 119 -1.56 11.12 -1.82
N GLY A 120 -1.56 11.39 -3.13
CA GLY A 120 -1.88 10.38 -4.15
C GLY A 120 -0.96 9.17 -4.10
N PHE A 121 0.34 9.37 -3.90
CA PHE A 121 1.30 8.28 -3.70
C PHE A 121 0.99 7.45 -2.45
N ALA A 122 0.66 8.10 -1.33
CA ALA A 122 0.30 7.42 -0.09
C ALA A 122 -0.95 6.56 -0.25
N ASP A 123 -1.96 7.05 -0.96
CA ASP A 123 -3.21 6.33 -1.25
C ASP A 123 -2.95 5.09 -2.12
N VAL A 124 -2.14 5.21 -3.17
CA VAL A 124 -1.80 4.10 -4.07
C VAL A 124 -1.01 3.02 -3.32
N VAL A 125 -0.01 3.41 -2.51
CA VAL A 125 0.77 2.45 -1.72
C VAL A 125 -0.11 1.75 -0.70
N ALA A 126 -0.96 2.48 0.04
CA ALA A 126 -1.89 1.91 1.01
C ALA A 126 -2.88 0.93 0.35
N ALA A 127 -3.46 1.30 -0.79
CA ALA A 127 -4.36 0.43 -1.54
C ALA A 127 -3.66 -0.88 -1.98
N ASN A 128 -2.43 -0.79 -2.50
CA ASN A 128 -1.67 -1.97 -2.90
C ASN A 128 -1.23 -2.82 -1.70
N MET A 129 -0.93 -2.24 -0.53
CA MET A 129 -0.65 -3.01 0.68
C MET A 129 -1.82 -3.91 1.09
N PHE A 130 -3.05 -3.46 0.88
CA PHE A 130 -4.23 -4.27 1.17
C PHE A 130 -4.64 -5.17 0.00
N TYR A 131 -4.77 -4.62 -1.21
CA TYR A 131 -5.47 -5.23 -2.32
C TYR A 131 -4.60 -5.52 -3.55
N GLY A 132 -3.32 -5.19 -3.51
CA GLY A 132 -2.41 -5.48 -4.62
C GLY A 132 -2.42 -6.97 -4.97
N SER A 133 -2.44 -7.29 -6.28
CA SER A 133 -2.46 -8.66 -6.80
C SER A 133 -1.59 -8.73 -8.04
N THR A 134 -0.57 -9.57 -8.00
CA THR A 134 0.29 -9.82 -9.18
C THR A 134 -0.41 -10.66 -10.23
N ASP A 135 -1.50 -11.35 -9.89
CA ASP A 135 -2.30 -12.12 -10.84
C ASP A 135 -3.20 -11.20 -11.69
N ASP A 136 -3.70 -10.11 -11.09
CA ASP A 136 -4.52 -9.12 -11.78
C ASP A 136 -3.68 -8.09 -12.54
N ASN A 137 -2.58 -7.65 -11.93
CA ASN A 137 -1.62 -6.72 -12.54
C ASN A 137 -0.20 -7.11 -12.14
N PRO A 138 0.61 -7.63 -13.10
CA PRO A 138 1.99 -8.07 -12.86
C PRO A 138 2.94 -6.98 -12.35
N ASP A 139 2.60 -5.71 -12.60
CA ASP A 139 3.40 -4.56 -12.19
C ASP A 139 3.18 -4.16 -10.73
N THR A 140 2.29 -4.88 -10.00
CA THR A 140 2.03 -4.65 -8.56
C THR A 140 2.75 -5.69 -7.69
N PHE A 141 2.55 -5.58 -6.37
CA PHE A 141 2.97 -6.61 -5.42
C PHE A 141 1.75 -7.23 -4.73
N ASN A 142 1.91 -8.45 -4.20
CA ASN A 142 0.84 -9.12 -3.47
C ASN A 142 0.60 -8.49 -2.10
N GLY A 143 -0.57 -7.90 -1.93
CA GLY A 143 -1.07 -7.32 -0.70
C GLY A 143 -1.58 -8.36 0.31
N LEU A 144 -2.16 -7.87 1.39
CA LEU A 144 -2.68 -8.71 2.46
C LEU A 144 -3.88 -9.55 2.02
N SER A 145 -4.78 -9.01 1.19
CA SER A 145 -5.99 -9.72 0.74
C SER A 145 -5.68 -10.97 -0.06
N VAL A 146 -4.68 -10.93 -0.94
CA VAL A 146 -4.24 -12.07 -1.76
C VAL A 146 -3.60 -13.15 -0.89
N ARG A 147 -2.83 -12.75 0.12
CA ARG A 147 -2.13 -13.69 1.02
C ARG A 147 -3.06 -14.39 1.99
N TYR A 148 -4.16 -13.76 2.39
CA TYR A 148 -5.15 -14.26 3.34
C TYR A 148 -6.53 -14.48 2.68
N ASN A 149 -6.57 -14.97 1.45
CA ASN A 149 -7.80 -15.14 0.67
C ASN A 149 -8.57 -16.43 0.95
N THR A 150 -7.95 -17.44 1.54
CA THR A 150 -8.57 -18.74 1.81
C THR A 150 -9.17 -18.83 3.20
N LEU A 151 -10.36 -19.45 3.30
CA LEU A 151 -11.02 -19.78 4.57
C LEU A 151 -10.75 -21.23 5.00
N THR A 152 -10.11 -22.03 4.14
CA THR A 152 -9.81 -23.42 4.46
C THR A 152 -8.66 -23.47 5.47
N ASP A 153 -8.94 -23.97 6.67
CA ASP A 153 -7.92 -24.20 7.68
C ASP A 153 -7.02 -25.37 7.24
N GLY A 154 -5.81 -25.03 6.83
CA GLY A 154 -4.74 -26.00 6.51
C GLY A 154 -3.87 -26.35 7.71
N GLY A 155 -4.30 -25.99 8.91
CA GLY A 155 -3.54 -26.18 10.14
C GLY A 155 -2.58 -25.05 10.49
N ASN A 156 -1.94 -25.20 11.61
CA ASN A 156 -1.08 -24.19 12.23
C ASN A 156 0.09 -23.82 11.32
N GLY A 157 0.16 -22.55 10.90
CA GLY A 157 1.18 -22.02 10.00
C GLY A 157 0.74 -21.84 8.55
N THR A 158 -0.54 -22.07 8.25
CA THR A 158 -1.16 -21.72 6.96
C THR A 158 -1.88 -20.37 7.04
N ALA A 159 -2.06 -19.72 5.90
CA ALA A 159 -2.80 -18.46 5.85
C ALA A 159 -4.27 -18.63 6.23
N GLY A 160 -4.90 -19.75 5.84
CA GLY A 160 -6.29 -20.03 6.15
C GLY A 160 -6.58 -20.18 7.65
N HIS A 161 -5.59 -20.63 8.43
CA HIS A 161 -5.71 -20.71 9.90
C HIS A 161 -5.81 -19.32 10.56
N GLN A 162 -5.34 -18.28 9.88
CA GLN A 162 -5.36 -16.88 10.34
C GLN A 162 -6.57 -16.09 9.83
N VAL A 163 -7.51 -16.76 9.09
CA VAL A 163 -8.67 -16.11 8.47
C VAL A 163 -9.94 -16.63 9.08
N ILE A 164 -10.73 -15.74 9.66
CA ILE A 164 -12.04 -16.03 10.25
C ILE A 164 -13.13 -15.43 9.38
N SER A 165 -14.21 -16.18 9.15
CA SER A 165 -15.42 -15.66 8.54
C SER A 165 -16.43 -15.26 9.60
N ALA A 166 -16.82 -13.98 9.63
CA ALA A 166 -17.86 -13.46 10.53
C ALA A 166 -19.28 -13.59 9.95
N GLY A 167 -19.43 -14.07 8.70
CA GLY A 167 -20.73 -14.17 8.03
C GLY A 167 -20.66 -14.86 6.68
N THR A 168 -21.67 -14.61 5.86
CA THR A 168 -21.78 -15.18 4.50
C THR A 168 -20.95 -14.37 3.52
N ALA A 169 -20.18 -15.04 2.66
CA ALA A 169 -19.43 -14.42 1.58
C ALA A 169 -20.35 -13.93 0.45
N GLY A 170 -19.88 -12.97 -0.35
CA GLY A 170 -20.49 -12.60 -1.63
C GLY A 170 -21.60 -11.55 -1.58
N THR A 171 -21.64 -10.71 -0.54
CA THR A 171 -22.53 -9.55 -0.50
C THR A 171 -21.73 -8.26 -0.65
N ASP A 172 -22.25 -7.26 -1.37
CA ASP A 172 -21.61 -5.94 -1.59
C ASP A 172 -21.53 -5.11 -0.31
N THR A 173 -22.18 -5.56 0.78
CA THR A 173 -22.19 -4.92 2.09
C THR A 173 -21.11 -5.46 3.03
N ASN A 174 -20.26 -6.37 2.56
CA ASN A 174 -19.24 -6.98 3.40
C ASN A 174 -17.98 -6.11 3.50
N THR A 175 -17.41 -6.07 4.71
CA THR A 175 -16.11 -5.48 5.01
C THR A 175 -15.21 -6.49 5.72
N SER A 176 -13.97 -6.10 5.96
CA SER A 176 -12.97 -6.93 6.63
C SER A 176 -12.14 -6.12 7.61
N ILE A 177 -11.65 -6.79 8.67
CA ILE A 177 -10.73 -6.22 9.64
C ILE A 177 -9.41 -6.97 9.52
N TYR A 178 -8.34 -6.23 9.21
CA TYR A 178 -6.98 -6.74 9.19
C TYR A 178 -6.29 -6.39 10.50
N ILE A 179 -5.72 -7.39 11.15
CA ILE A 179 -4.85 -7.24 12.32
C ILE A 179 -3.45 -7.58 11.85
N VAL A 180 -2.56 -6.58 11.84
CA VAL A 180 -1.22 -6.72 11.26
C VAL A 180 -0.17 -6.52 12.33
N GLY A 181 0.67 -7.53 12.54
CA GLY A 181 1.83 -7.45 13.40
C GLY A 181 3.04 -6.91 12.64
N TRP A 182 3.34 -5.62 12.80
CA TRP A 182 4.49 -4.99 12.16
C TRP A 182 5.81 -5.38 12.82
N GLY A 183 6.78 -5.81 12.04
CA GLY A 183 8.11 -6.16 12.54
C GLY A 183 9.04 -6.68 11.46
N THR A 184 10.35 -6.61 11.72
CA THR A 184 11.38 -7.02 10.75
C THR A 184 11.39 -8.52 10.43
N GLN A 185 10.79 -9.35 11.29
CA GLN A 185 10.62 -10.80 11.10
C GLN A 185 9.12 -11.20 11.05
N ALA A 186 8.22 -10.25 10.96
CA ALA A 186 6.78 -10.45 10.87
C ALA A 186 6.28 -9.92 9.52
N THR A 187 5.47 -8.88 9.53
CA THR A 187 5.07 -8.14 8.33
C THR A 187 5.83 -6.84 8.27
N CYS A 188 6.41 -6.52 7.13
CA CYS A 188 7.14 -5.27 6.94
C CYS A 188 6.95 -4.73 5.53
N GLY A 189 6.96 -3.40 5.42
CA GLY A 189 7.18 -2.75 4.15
C GLY A 189 8.61 -2.97 3.68
N ILE A 190 8.80 -3.20 2.39
CA ILE A 190 10.13 -3.39 1.80
C ILE A 190 10.37 -2.37 0.70
N TYR A 191 11.63 -2.05 0.50
CA TYR A 191 12.12 -1.28 -0.65
C TYR A 191 13.31 -1.99 -1.27
N PRO A 192 13.58 -1.81 -2.58
CA PRO A 192 14.64 -2.53 -3.27
C PRO A 192 16.01 -2.26 -2.66
N LYS A 193 16.90 -3.27 -2.72
CA LYS A 193 18.29 -3.14 -2.29
C LYS A 193 18.98 -2.00 -3.02
N ASN A 194 19.79 -1.21 -2.30
CA ASN A 194 20.51 -0.03 -2.79
C ASN A 194 19.59 1.08 -3.30
N SER A 195 18.36 1.19 -2.82
CA SER A 195 17.47 2.32 -3.08
C SER A 195 17.18 3.10 -1.80
N ALA A 196 16.72 4.34 -1.94
CA ALA A 196 16.31 5.14 -0.80
C ALA A 196 14.94 4.69 -0.28
N MET A 197 14.75 4.78 1.03
CA MET A 197 13.48 4.52 1.70
C MET A 197 12.52 5.70 1.50
N GLY A 198 11.23 5.40 1.30
CA GLY A 198 10.15 6.39 1.25
C GLY A 198 10.04 7.12 -0.07
N LEU A 199 9.18 8.14 -0.08
CA LEU A 199 8.95 9.00 -1.23
C LEU A 199 10.17 9.90 -1.46
N GLN A 200 10.71 9.85 -2.67
CA GLN A 200 11.80 10.71 -3.13
C GLN A 200 11.23 11.83 -3.98
N HIS A 201 11.61 13.05 -3.68
CA HIS A 201 11.29 14.24 -4.47
C HIS A 201 12.57 14.79 -5.11
N ARG A 202 12.49 15.11 -6.39
CA ARG A 202 13.56 15.78 -7.13
C ARG A 202 13.00 16.93 -7.94
N ASP A 203 13.45 18.13 -7.66
CA ASP A 203 13.17 19.30 -8.50
C ASP A 203 13.96 19.17 -9.82
N LEU A 204 13.26 19.14 -10.94
CA LEU A 204 13.85 19.10 -12.26
C LEU A 204 14.09 20.50 -12.82
N GLY A 205 13.57 21.54 -12.14
CA GLY A 205 13.63 22.91 -12.63
C GLY A 205 12.75 23.16 -13.84
N GLU A 206 13.15 24.07 -14.68
CA GLU A 206 12.49 24.42 -15.92
C GLU A 206 12.73 23.37 -16.98
N GLN A 207 11.65 22.81 -17.52
CA GLN A 207 11.67 21.77 -18.55
C GLN A 207 10.71 22.11 -19.69
N THR A 208 11.09 21.72 -20.89
CA THR A 208 10.17 21.74 -22.03
C THR A 208 9.20 20.58 -21.97
N VAL A 209 7.92 20.89 -21.98
CA VAL A 209 6.82 19.92 -21.93
C VAL A 209 6.03 20.00 -23.23
N THR A 210 5.58 18.85 -23.71
CA THR A 210 4.78 18.73 -24.92
C THR A 210 3.32 18.57 -24.55
N ASP A 211 2.43 19.35 -25.16
CA ASP A 211 0.99 19.20 -24.99
C ASP A 211 0.43 18.01 -25.79
N SER A 212 -0.87 17.76 -25.66
CA SER A 212 -1.56 16.67 -26.37
C SER A 212 -1.59 16.82 -27.91
N GLU A 213 -1.26 18.01 -28.44
CA GLU A 213 -1.19 18.32 -29.86
C GLU A 213 0.25 18.35 -30.39
N GLY A 214 1.23 18.01 -29.56
CA GLY A 214 2.63 17.98 -29.92
C GLY A 214 3.34 19.33 -29.91
N ARG A 215 2.73 20.40 -29.30
CA ARG A 215 3.33 21.72 -29.16
C ARG A 215 4.10 21.81 -27.84
N GLU A 216 5.18 22.54 -27.85
CA GLU A 216 6.07 22.69 -26.72
C GLU A 216 5.81 23.96 -25.91
N TYR A 217 5.90 23.86 -24.58
CA TYR A 217 5.85 24.98 -23.65
C TYR A 217 6.81 24.73 -22.48
N GLN A 218 7.13 25.79 -21.73
CA GLN A 218 8.02 25.71 -20.59
C GLN A 218 7.25 25.56 -19.29
N ALA A 219 7.64 24.58 -18.45
CA ALA A 219 7.03 24.34 -17.17
C ALA A 219 8.08 24.01 -16.10
N LEU A 220 7.81 24.41 -14.86
CA LEU A 220 8.56 23.91 -13.70
C LEU A 220 8.05 22.51 -13.33
N GLN A 221 8.97 21.55 -13.25
CA GLN A 221 8.64 20.16 -12.96
C GLN A 221 9.26 19.67 -11.66
N SER A 222 8.46 18.90 -10.90
CA SER A 222 8.90 18.09 -9.78
C SER A 222 8.68 16.62 -10.12
N LEU A 223 9.68 15.78 -9.88
CA LEU A 223 9.60 14.32 -10.04
C LEU A 223 9.44 13.68 -8.67
N PHE A 224 8.41 12.87 -8.54
CA PHE A 224 8.16 12.03 -7.36
C PHE A 224 8.38 10.57 -7.72
N THR A 225 9.14 9.86 -6.89
CA THR A 225 9.40 8.43 -7.08
C THR A 225 9.28 7.71 -5.74
N TRP A 226 8.49 6.64 -5.69
CA TRP A 226 8.41 5.78 -4.51
C TRP A 226 8.56 4.32 -4.90
N LYS A 227 9.51 3.64 -4.25
CA LYS A 227 9.73 2.21 -4.42
C LYS A 227 9.23 1.51 -3.17
N ALA A 228 8.20 0.70 -3.30
CA ALA A 228 7.54 0.06 -2.17
C ALA A 228 7.12 -1.37 -2.48
N GLY A 229 7.04 -2.19 -1.46
CA GLY A 229 6.51 -3.55 -1.50
C GLY A 229 6.12 -4.01 -0.11
N LEU A 230 5.51 -5.19 -0.02
CA LEU A 230 5.09 -5.80 1.24
C LEU A 230 5.68 -7.19 1.36
N ALA A 231 6.38 -7.46 2.47
CA ALA A 231 6.87 -8.78 2.82
C ALA A 231 6.15 -9.32 4.06
N VAL A 232 5.59 -10.53 3.96
CA VAL A 232 5.02 -11.27 5.08
C VAL A 232 5.92 -12.44 5.39
N GLN A 233 6.83 -12.26 6.33
CA GLN A 233 7.81 -13.26 6.72
C GLN A 233 7.24 -14.29 7.70
N ASN A 234 6.29 -13.86 8.54
CA ASN A 234 5.59 -14.73 9.47
C ASN A 234 4.08 -14.59 9.27
N ILE A 235 3.48 -15.61 8.67
CA ILE A 235 2.02 -15.64 8.40
C ILE A 235 1.22 -15.54 9.70
N ARG A 236 1.73 -16.05 10.82
CA ARG A 236 1.04 -16.01 12.13
C ARG A 236 1.02 -14.63 12.79
N ALA A 237 1.81 -13.69 12.29
CA ALA A 237 1.83 -12.33 12.83
C ALA A 237 0.58 -11.51 12.45
N ASN A 238 -0.21 -12.00 11.49
CA ASN A 238 -1.39 -11.31 11.00
C ASN A 238 -2.63 -12.17 11.18
N ALA A 239 -3.78 -11.52 11.34
CA ALA A 239 -5.08 -12.16 11.32
C ALA A 239 -6.06 -11.34 10.48
N LEU A 240 -7.03 -12.02 9.88
CA LEU A 240 -8.08 -11.41 9.07
C LEU A 240 -9.45 -11.90 9.52
N VAL A 241 -10.32 -10.97 9.87
CA VAL A 241 -11.76 -11.23 10.01
C VAL A 241 -12.44 -10.69 8.77
N ARG A 242 -13.04 -11.56 7.98
CA ARG A 242 -13.71 -11.21 6.72
C ARG A 242 -15.20 -11.53 6.74
N ASN A 243 -15.92 -11.08 5.71
CA ASN A 243 -17.36 -11.27 5.56
C ASN A 243 -18.17 -10.64 6.70
N ILE A 244 -17.74 -9.47 7.17
CA ILE A 244 -18.45 -8.69 8.17
C ILE A 244 -19.53 -7.88 7.46
N ASP A 245 -20.80 -8.21 7.70
CA ASP A 245 -21.92 -7.47 7.14
C ASP A 245 -22.08 -6.11 7.86
N VAL A 246 -21.78 -5.03 7.13
CA VAL A 246 -21.84 -3.64 7.67
C VAL A 246 -23.22 -3.28 8.15
N THR A 247 -24.29 -3.82 7.55
CA THR A 247 -25.67 -3.53 7.94
C THR A 247 -25.97 -4.07 9.34
N LYS A 248 -25.35 -5.16 9.75
CA LYS A 248 -25.48 -5.77 11.08
C LYS A 248 -24.70 -5.03 12.14
N LEU A 249 -23.70 -4.21 11.78
CA LEU A 249 -22.90 -3.43 12.72
C LEU A 249 -23.70 -2.33 13.46
N LYS A 250 -24.92 -2.05 13.04
CA LYS A 250 -25.81 -1.08 13.71
C LYS A 250 -26.22 -1.53 15.10
N THR A 251 -26.25 -2.85 15.38
CA THR A 251 -26.68 -3.43 16.65
C THR A 251 -25.51 -3.66 17.60
N ALA A 252 -25.63 -3.27 18.88
CA ALA A 252 -24.56 -3.37 19.88
C ALA A 252 -24.09 -4.83 20.10
N ALA A 253 -25.01 -5.80 20.13
CA ALA A 253 -24.69 -7.22 20.29
C ALA A 253 -23.81 -7.76 19.15
N ASN A 254 -24.09 -7.36 17.90
CA ASN A 254 -23.28 -7.78 16.76
C ASN A 254 -21.89 -7.14 16.74
N LYS A 255 -21.76 -5.87 17.22
CA LYS A 255 -20.45 -5.23 17.40
C LYS A 255 -19.60 -6.01 18.41
N GLN A 256 -20.19 -6.38 19.55
CA GLN A 256 -19.52 -7.14 20.59
C GLN A 256 -19.02 -8.50 20.08
N ALA A 257 -19.85 -9.23 19.34
CA ALA A 257 -19.48 -10.53 18.77
C ALA A 257 -18.28 -10.43 17.80
N ILE A 258 -18.20 -9.36 16.98
CA ILE A 258 -17.10 -9.13 16.06
C ILE A 258 -15.80 -8.77 16.82
N ILE A 259 -15.90 -7.98 17.89
CA ILE A 259 -14.76 -7.66 18.74
C ILE A 259 -14.23 -8.94 19.41
N GLU A 260 -15.10 -9.79 19.93
CA GLU A 260 -14.73 -11.08 20.52
C GLU A 260 -14.03 -11.99 19.52
N LEU A 261 -14.54 -12.10 18.27
CA LEU A 261 -13.87 -12.85 17.20
C LEU A 261 -12.46 -12.33 16.90
N SER A 262 -12.24 -11.01 16.96
CA SER A 262 -10.93 -10.42 16.73
C SER A 262 -9.97 -10.67 17.90
N LEU A 263 -10.47 -10.71 19.14
CA LEU A 263 -9.66 -10.93 20.35
C LEU A 263 -9.25 -12.38 20.56
N ILE A 264 -10.07 -13.35 20.16
CA ILE A 264 -9.77 -14.78 20.31
C ILE A 264 -8.52 -15.17 19.51
N HIS A 265 -8.20 -14.46 18.43
CA HIS A 265 -7.05 -14.76 17.57
C HIS A 265 -5.75 -14.03 17.98
N ILE A 266 -5.83 -13.08 18.87
CA ILE A 266 -4.66 -12.38 19.43
C ILE A 266 -4.10 -13.17 20.63
#